data_5b6682f508ad5d1207e3ba8eda71f533
#
_entry.id   5b6682f508ad5d1207e3ba8eda71f533
#
_cell.length_a   1.000
_cell.length_b   1.000
_cell.length_c   1.000
_cell.angle_alpha   90.00
_cell.angle_beta   90.00
_cell.angle_gamma   90.00
#
_symmetry.space_group_name_H-M   'P 1'
#
loop_
_entity.id
_entity.type
_entity.pdbx_description
1 polymer ?
#
loop_
_entity_poly.entity_id
_entity_poly.type
_entity_poly.pdbx_seq_one_letter_code
_entity_poly.pdbx_strand_id
1 'polypeptide(L)'
;TVAHEFGHIVHGHLKGKKDKHYIEELLRITTDTNSEEKKCQNWLTQLKEYDADSFAASIQTILFLQFWSDDIKINLASFDLMFISNYLCFRIFSEKTGRNFDEYFTKDIDEYDHPHPGIRMYYSFIHYFYWIGKFHGFNKDTIDILISGSDIVTRYEHIVLQKKELQKCYYSIAFTEKGAQHLMNLHNDWENLVEYYRHHSYIPIEKMEQINEMPILNFYKAHIKESTENER
;
A
#
# COMPACT_ATOMS: atom_id res chain seq x y z
N THR A 1 -6.47 10.62 3.98
CA THR A 1 -5.77 11.93 4.05
C THR A 1 -6.20 12.83 2.89
N VAL A 2 -5.91 14.15 2.96
CA VAL A 2 -6.29 15.11 1.90
C VAL A 2 -5.71 14.68 0.54
N ALA A 3 -4.46 14.23 0.48
CA ALA A 3 -3.84 13.77 -0.76
C ALA A 3 -4.53 12.53 -1.34
N HIS A 4 -5.01 11.61 -0.51
CA HIS A 4 -5.76 10.45 -0.94
C HIS A 4 -7.12 10.84 -1.56
N GLU A 5 -7.90 11.67 -0.87
CA GLU A 5 -9.17 12.16 -1.41
C GLU A 5 -8.97 12.94 -2.70
N PHE A 6 -7.88 13.70 -2.76
CA PHE A 6 -7.51 14.42 -3.98
C PHE A 6 -7.17 13.44 -5.11
N GLY A 7 -6.54 12.32 -4.81
CA GLY A 7 -6.29 11.22 -5.77
C GLY A 7 -7.58 10.74 -6.43
N HIS A 8 -8.64 10.47 -5.65
CA HIS A 8 -9.93 10.07 -6.21
C HIS A 8 -10.53 11.12 -7.16
N ILE A 9 -10.33 12.40 -6.84
CA ILE A 9 -10.85 13.49 -7.69
C ILE A 9 -10.04 13.57 -9.00
N VAL A 10 -8.71 13.68 -8.89
CA VAL A 10 -7.86 13.97 -10.06
C VAL A 10 -7.75 12.81 -11.03
N HIS A 11 -7.85 11.58 -10.56
CA HIS A 11 -7.84 10.37 -11.39
C HIS A 11 -9.23 9.99 -11.90
N GLY A 12 -10.26 10.81 -11.57
CA GLY A 12 -11.59 10.65 -12.14
C GLY A 12 -12.43 9.50 -11.58
N HIS A 13 -12.08 8.96 -10.39
CA HIS A 13 -12.81 7.87 -9.76
C HIS A 13 -14.27 8.17 -9.45
N LEU A 14 -14.62 9.46 -9.40
CA LEU A 14 -15.98 9.96 -9.14
C LEU A 14 -16.82 10.08 -10.43
N LYS A 15 -16.20 9.94 -11.60
CA LYS A 15 -16.89 9.98 -12.89
C LYS A 15 -17.67 8.68 -13.09
N GLY A 16 -18.90 8.71 -12.77
CA GLY A 16 -20.06 8.02 -13.26
C GLY A 16 -20.13 6.51 -13.38
N LYS A 17 -21.35 6.03 -13.14
CA LYS A 17 -21.77 4.63 -13.31
C LYS A 17 -21.71 4.10 -14.75
N LYS A 18 -21.50 4.95 -15.75
CA LYS A 18 -21.49 4.56 -17.18
C LYS A 18 -20.29 3.73 -17.57
N ASP A 19 -19.20 3.82 -16.79
CA ASP A 19 -17.96 3.14 -17.12
C ASP A 19 -17.84 1.78 -16.44
N LYS A 20 -18.82 1.38 -15.62
CA LYS A 20 -18.81 0.10 -14.89
C LYS A 20 -18.63 -1.09 -15.82
N HIS A 21 -19.43 -1.18 -16.89
CA HIS A 21 -19.36 -2.29 -17.83
C HIS A 21 -18.01 -2.39 -18.54
N TYR A 22 -17.43 -1.26 -18.92
CA TYR A 22 -16.11 -1.25 -19.56
C TYR A 22 -15.03 -1.75 -18.62
N ILE A 23 -15.06 -1.33 -17.36
CA ILE A 23 -14.10 -1.77 -16.33
C ILE A 23 -14.28 -3.26 -16.02
N GLU A 24 -15.52 -3.74 -15.92
CA GLU A 24 -15.84 -5.17 -15.74
C GLU A 24 -15.31 -6.01 -16.90
N GLU A 25 -15.44 -5.54 -18.13
CA GLU A 25 -14.92 -6.21 -19.32
C GLU A 25 -13.37 -6.26 -19.30
N LEU A 26 -12.71 -5.16 -18.94
CA LEU A 26 -11.24 -5.10 -18.82
C LEU A 26 -10.72 -6.09 -17.78
N LEU A 27 -11.39 -6.20 -16.65
CA LEU A 27 -11.02 -7.13 -15.58
C LEU A 27 -11.50 -8.56 -15.82
N ARG A 28 -12.27 -8.79 -16.92
CA ARG A 28 -12.90 -10.08 -17.21
C ARG A 28 -13.74 -10.64 -16.07
N ILE A 29 -14.36 -9.75 -15.30
CA ILE A 29 -15.25 -10.11 -14.20
C ILE A 29 -16.64 -10.34 -14.77
N THR A 30 -17.16 -11.54 -14.60
CA THR A 30 -18.53 -11.88 -15.01
C THR A 30 -19.46 -11.76 -13.81
N THR A 31 -20.58 -11.08 -13.98
CA THR A 31 -21.58 -10.84 -12.92
C THR A 31 -22.87 -11.61 -13.20
N ASP A 32 -22.88 -12.91 -12.89
CA ASP A 32 -24.06 -13.77 -13.16
C ASP A 32 -25.08 -13.78 -12.00
N THR A 33 -24.72 -13.25 -10.83
CA THR A 33 -25.59 -13.22 -9.63
C THR A 33 -25.43 -11.93 -8.84
N ASN A 34 -26.43 -11.57 -8.00
CA ASN A 34 -26.36 -10.42 -7.09
C ASN A 34 -25.14 -10.48 -6.14
N SER A 35 -24.70 -11.68 -5.77
CA SER A 35 -23.53 -11.90 -4.93
C SER A 35 -22.24 -11.56 -5.67
N GLU A 36 -22.11 -12.04 -6.91
CA GLU A 36 -20.96 -11.79 -7.76
C GLU A 36 -20.86 -10.30 -8.16
N GLU A 37 -22.01 -9.66 -8.40
CA GLU A 37 -22.04 -8.22 -8.66
C GLU A 37 -21.47 -7.40 -7.48
N LYS A 38 -21.82 -7.79 -6.24
CA LYS A 38 -21.29 -7.14 -5.04
C LYS A 38 -19.77 -7.35 -4.89
N LYS A 39 -19.29 -8.55 -5.14
CA LYS A 39 -17.84 -8.87 -5.12
C LYS A 39 -17.07 -8.06 -6.17
N CYS A 40 -17.60 -7.98 -7.38
CA CYS A 40 -17.05 -7.15 -8.44
C CYS A 40 -16.98 -5.67 -8.02
N GLN A 41 -18.05 -5.13 -7.44
CA GLN A 41 -18.09 -3.74 -6.99
C GLN A 41 -17.09 -3.49 -5.85
N ASN A 42 -16.94 -4.43 -4.93
CA ASN A 42 -15.96 -4.37 -3.87
C ASN A 42 -14.54 -4.32 -4.44
N TRP A 43 -14.25 -5.20 -5.41
CA TRP A 43 -12.94 -5.25 -6.05
C TRP A 43 -12.60 -3.96 -6.79
N LEU A 44 -13.54 -3.41 -7.54
CA LEU A 44 -13.37 -2.10 -8.20
C LEU A 44 -13.12 -0.97 -7.19
N THR A 45 -13.79 -1.02 -6.04
CA THR A 45 -13.55 -0.06 -4.97
C THR A 45 -12.13 -0.21 -4.41
N GLN A 46 -11.68 -1.44 -4.19
CA GLN A 46 -10.31 -1.70 -3.74
C GLN A 46 -9.25 -1.19 -4.72
N LEU A 47 -9.47 -1.33 -6.03
CA LEU A 47 -8.57 -0.81 -7.06
C LEU A 47 -8.50 0.73 -7.07
N LYS A 48 -9.64 1.40 -6.85
CA LYS A 48 -9.67 2.87 -6.70
C LYS A 48 -8.92 3.34 -5.45
N GLU A 49 -9.07 2.60 -4.34
CA GLU A 49 -8.31 2.88 -3.11
C GLU A 49 -6.81 2.68 -3.31
N TYR A 50 -6.43 1.60 -4.02
CA TYR A 50 -5.04 1.33 -4.39
C TYR A 50 -4.44 2.50 -5.19
N ASP A 51 -5.14 2.97 -6.22
CA ASP A 51 -4.70 4.09 -7.06
C ASP A 51 -4.60 5.41 -6.27
N ALA A 52 -5.60 5.72 -5.44
CA ALA A 52 -5.62 6.94 -4.63
C ALA A 52 -4.51 6.94 -3.54
N ASP A 53 -4.24 5.80 -2.92
CA ASP A 53 -3.15 5.68 -1.95
C ASP A 53 -1.78 5.76 -2.63
N SER A 54 -1.64 5.18 -3.82
CA SER A 54 -0.42 5.27 -4.63
C SER A 54 -0.11 6.71 -5.01
N PHE A 55 -1.13 7.47 -5.41
CA PHE A 55 -1.02 8.90 -5.64
C PHE A 55 -0.61 9.66 -4.37
N ALA A 56 -1.27 9.39 -3.24
CA ALA A 56 -0.97 10.03 -1.97
C ALA A 56 0.47 9.73 -1.50
N ALA A 57 0.91 8.49 -1.62
CA ALA A 57 2.28 8.08 -1.29
C ALA A 57 3.31 8.78 -2.19
N SER A 58 3.02 8.92 -3.48
CA SER A 58 3.89 9.65 -4.43
C SER A 58 4.04 11.12 -4.04
N ILE A 59 2.94 11.80 -3.74
CA ILE A 59 2.96 13.20 -3.28
C ILE A 59 3.75 13.35 -1.97
N GLN A 60 3.53 12.46 -1.00
CA GLN A 60 4.25 12.48 0.27
C GLN A 60 5.76 12.29 0.06
N THR A 61 6.13 11.36 -0.82
CA THR A 61 7.54 11.13 -1.13
C THR A 61 8.17 12.34 -1.81
N ILE A 62 7.49 12.95 -2.78
CA ILE A 62 7.98 14.17 -3.46
C ILE A 62 8.20 15.29 -2.44
N LEU A 63 7.26 15.48 -1.52
CA LEU A 63 7.40 16.47 -0.45
C LEU A 63 8.58 16.12 0.47
N PHE A 64 8.74 14.87 0.86
CA PHE A 64 9.89 14.42 1.65
C PHE A 64 11.22 14.70 0.93
N LEU A 65 11.29 14.39 -0.37
CA LEU A 65 12.48 14.60 -1.18
C LEU A 65 12.83 16.09 -1.37
N GLN A 66 11.86 17.00 -1.33
CA GLN A 66 12.12 18.44 -1.35
C GLN A 66 12.88 18.94 -0.11
N PHE A 67 12.79 18.21 1.00
CA PHE A 67 13.48 18.51 2.25
C PHE A 67 14.67 17.58 2.52
N TRP A 68 15.12 16.86 1.48
CA TRP A 68 16.26 15.97 1.61
C TRP A 68 17.52 16.75 2.03
N SER A 69 18.21 16.23 3.04
CA SER A 69 19.39 16.84 3.64
C SER A 69 20.64 16.01 3.35
N ASP A 70 21.79 16.67 3.35
CA ASP A 70 23.07 15.96 3.35
C ASP A 70 23.34 15.24 4.69
N ASP A 71 22.64 15.62 5.76
CA ASP A 71 22.68 14.91 7.04
C ASP A 71 21.67 13.75 7.04
N ILE A 72 22.21 12.54 6.96
CA ILE A 72 21.41 11.30 6.99
C ILE A 72 20.49 11.20 8.20
N LYS A 73 20.87 11.75 9.35
CA LYS A 73 20.04 11.69 10.56
C LYS A 73 18.75 12.51 10.42
N ILE A 74 18.82 13.62 9.68
CA ILE A 74 17.62 14.43 9.39
C ILE A 74 16.68 13.63 8.48
N ASN A 75 17.22 12.97 7.46
CA ASN A 75 16.42 12.16 6.54
C ASN A 75 15.79 10.95 7.26
N LEU A 76 16.53 10.25 8.10
CA LEU A 76 16.02 9.17 8.94
C LEU A 76 14.85 9.66 9.82
N ALA A 77 15.06 10.72 10.60
CA ALA A 77 14.02 11.24 11.48
C ALA A 77 12.78 11.73 10.74
N SER A 78 12.96 12.37 9.59
CA SER A 78 11.85 12.87 8.75
C SER A 78 11.07 11.74 8.12
N PHE A 79 11.75 10.69 7.64
CA PHE A 79 11.11 9.51 7.08
C PHE A 79 10.36 8.71 8.14
N ASP A 80 10.97 8.50 9.31
CA ASP A 80 10.35 7.83 10.44
C ASP A 80 9.05 8.53 10.86
N LEU A 81 9.08 9.87 10.93
CA LEU A 81 7.89 10.66 11.26
C LEU A 81 6.80 10.53 10.19
N MET A 82 7.15 10.58 8.93
CA MET A 82 6.22 10.39 7.82
C MET A 82 5.62 8.97 7.86
N PHE A 83 6.45 7.96 8.03
CA PHE A 83 6.04 6.57 7.98
C PHE A 83 5.15 6.18 9.16
N ILE A 84 5.54 6.56 10.40
CA ILE A 84 4.71 6.31 11.59
C ILE A 84 3.38 7.07 11.54
N SER A 85 3.37 8.27 10.99
CA SER A 85 2.13 9.06 10.83
C SER A 85 1.15 8.37 9.88
N ASN A 86 1.62 7.84 8.77
CA ASN A 86 0.80 7.05 7.85
C ASN A 86 0.29 5.76 8.50
N TYR A 87 1.17 5.05 9.19
CA TYR A 87 0.78 3.86 9.96
C TYR A 87 -0.34 4.16 10.95
N LEU A 88 -0.22 5.23 11.74
CA LEU A 88 -1.24 5.61 12.71
C LEU A 88 -2.57 5.98 12.04
N CYS A 89 -2.55 6.67 10.90
CA CYS A 89 -3.76 6.93 10.12
C CYS A 89 -4.46 5.63 9.72
N PHE A 90 -3.76 4.69 9.11
CA PHE A 90 -4.32 3.40 8.71
C PHE A 90 -4.78 2.58 9.92
N ARG A 91 -4.06 2.64 11.03
CA ARG A 91 -4.41 1.96 12.27
C ARG A 91 -5.73 2.48 12.86
N ILE A 92 -5.92 3.79 12.92
CA ILE A 92 -7.16 4.42 13.40
C ILE A 92 -8.36 4.01 12.52
N PHE A 93 -8.19 4.00 11.20
CA PHE A 93 -9.24 3.54 10.28
C PHE A 93 -9.61 2.08 10.53
N SER A 94 -8.63 1.22 10.74
CA SER A 94 -8.86 -0.18 11.05
C SER A 94 -9.67 -0.38 12.33
N GLU A 95 -9.29 0.27 13.40
CA GLU A 95 -9.98 0.16 14.69
C GLU A 95 -11.43 0.63 14.60
N LYS A 96 -11.68 1.71 13.85
CA LYS A 96 -13.06 2.21 13.62
C LYS A 96 -13.91 1.26 12.78
N THR A 97 -13.32 0.53 11.84
CA THR A 97 -14.04 -0.39 10.95
C THR A 97 -14.15 -1.81 11.51
N GLY A 98 -13.55 -2.07 12.69
CA GLY A 98 -13.52 -3.41 13.29
C GLY A 98 -12.61 -4.40 12.53
N ARG A 99 -11.83 -3.94 11.57
CA ARG A 99 -10.95 -4.77 10.76
C ARG A 99 -9.68 -5.10 11.54
N ASN A 100 -9.70 -6.21 12.21
CA ASN A 100 -8.52 -6.72 12.93
C ASN A 100 -7.71 -7.70 12.07
N PHE A 101 -6.54 -8.05 12.57
CA PHE A 101 -5.64 -8.97 11.90
C PHE A 101 -6.30 -10.33 11.60
N ASP A 102 -7.02 -10.90 12.56
CA ASP A 102 -7.60 -12.24 12.43
C ASP A 102 -8.78 -12.24 11.44
N GLU A 103 -9.59 -11.17 11.41
CA GLU A 103 -10.72 -11.06 10.49
C GLU A 103 -10.28 -11.13 9.02
N TYR A 104 -9.12 -10.55 8.69
CA TYR A 104 -8.59 -10.61 7.32
C TYR A 104 -8.44 -12.03 6.78
N PHE A 105 -8.22 -13.02 7.66
CA PHE A 105 -8.04 -14.41 7.25
C PHE A 105 -9.33 -15.21 7.17
N THR A 106 -10.45 -14.66 7.66
CA THR A 106 -11.73 -15.38 7.74
C THR A 106 -12.63 -15.21 6.52
N LYS A 107 -12.44 -14.17 5.74
CA LYS A 107 -13.25 -13.84 4.56
C LYS A 107 -12.44 -13.86 3.28
N ASP A 108 -13.10 -13.99 2.14
CA ASP A 108 -12.47 -13.82 0.85
C ASP A 108 -12.12 -12.34 0.60
N ILE A 109 -11.09 -12.11 -0.22
CA ILE A 109 -10.56 -10.76 -0.47
C ILE A 109 -11.60 -9.85 -1.10
N ASP A 110 -12.44 -10.38 -1.98
CA ASP A 110 -13.50 -9.69 -2.71
C ASP A 110 -14.78 -9.44 -1.87
N GLU A 111 -14.83 -9.96 -0.65
CA GLU A 111 -15.90 -9.63 0.30
C GLU A 111 -15.69 -8.27 0.99
N TYR A 112 -14.47 -7.71 0.91
CA TYR A 112 -14.17 -6.41 1.47
C TYR A 112 -14.37 -5.30 0.43
N ASP A 113 -15.00 -4.22 0.85
CA ASP A 113 -15.18 -3.01 0.04
C ASP A 113 -13.89 -2.17 -0.07
N HIS A 114 -12.94 -2.34 0.83
CA HIS A 114 -11.65 -1.66 0.83
C HIS A 114 -10.55 -2.67 1.17
N PRO A 115 -9.32 -2.48 0.67
CA PRO A 115 -8.20 -3.31 1.09
C PRO A 115 -7.94 -3.18 2.58
N HIS A 116 -7.45 -4.24 3.21
CA HIS A 116 -7.05 -4.16 4.61
C HIS A 116 -6.00 -3.06 4.80
N PRO A 117 -6.11 -2.22 5.85
CA PRO A 117 -5.18 -1.11 6.05
C PRO A 117 -3.70 -1.50 6.13
N GLY A 118 -3.37 -2.73 6.59
CA GLY A 118 -2.00 -3.28 6.52
C GLY A 118 -1.53 -3.50 5.08
N ILE A 119 -2.42 -3.90 4.17
CA ILE A 119 -2.14 -3.99 2.73
C ILE A 119 -1.92 -2.57 2.17
N ARG A 120 -2.81 -1.63 2.49
CA ARG A 120 -2.73 -0.23 2.05
C ARG A 120 -1.42 0.43 2.47
N MET A 121 -0.99 0.18 3.69
CA MET A 121 0.29 0.69 4.20
C MET A 121 1.47 0.12 3.42
N TYR A 122 1.42 -1.17 3.08
CA TYR A 122 2.53 -1.82 2.38
C TYR A 122 2.73 -1.29 0.96
N TYR A 123 1.66 -1.11 0.18
CA TYR A 123 1.85 -0.55 -1.16
C TYR A 123 2.20 0.95 -1.14
N SER A 124 1.77 1.70 -0.12
CA SER A 124 2.33 3.03 0.11
C SER A 124 3.83 2.98 0.34
N PHE A 125 4.32 2.00 1.11
CA PHE A 125 5.75 1.78 1.33
C PHE A 125 6.50 1.44 0.03
N ILE A 126 5.92 0.62 -0.85
CA ILE A 126 6.49 0.33 -2.18
C ILE A 126 6.68 1.62 -2.99
N HIS A 127 5.73 2.55 -2.94
CA HIS A 127 5.85 3.84 -3.61
C HIS A 127 6.97 4.71 -3.02
N TYR A 128 7.13 4.74 -1.70
CA TYR A 128 8.26 5.44 -1.07
C TYR A 128 9.59 4.85 -1.54
N PHE A 129 9.70 3.53 -1.53
CA PHE A 129 10.88 2.82 -1.99
C PHE A 129 11.21 3.16 -3.45
N TYR A 130 10.21 3.13 -4.34
CA TYR A 130 10.37 3.46 -5.74
C TYR A 130 10.91 4.88 -5.94
N TRP A 131 10.24 5.87 -5.39
CA TRP A 131 10.59 7.27 -5.61
C TRP A 131 11.92 7.65 -4.98
N ILE A 132 12.20 7.23 -3.75
CA ILE A 132 13.48 7.48 -3.10
C ILE A 132 14.62 6.82 -3.88
N GLY A 133 14.44 5.57 -4.30
CA GLY A 133 15.42 4.87 -5.11
C GLY A 133 15.65 5.50 -6.50
N LYS A 134 14.57 6.01 -7.14
CA LYS A 134 14.65 6.70 -8.43
C LYS A 134 15.45 8.01 -8.34
N PHE A 135 15.28 8.79 -7.28
CA PHE A 135 15.92 10.09 -7.13
C PHE A 135 17.33 10.03 -6.51
N HIS A 136 17.57 9.14 -5.57
CA HIS A 136 18.82 9.06 -4.81
C HIS A 136 19.59 7.75 -5.03
N GLY A 137 19.07 6.84 -5.83
CA GLY A 137 19.63 5.50 -6.04
C GLY A 137 19.40 4.58 -4.85
N PHE A 138 19.62 3.28 -5.07
CA PHE A 138 19.55 2.24 -4.03
C PHE A 138 20.94 2.06 -3.41
N ASN A 139 21.40 3.05 -2.66
CA ASN A 139 22.62 2.98 -1.88
C ASN A 139 22.32 2.64 -0.42
N LYS A 140 23.39 2.49 0.38
CA LYS A 140 23.25 2.13 1.80
C LYS A 140 22.37 3.11 2.57
N ASP A 141 22.54 4.42 2.36
CA ASP A 141 21.83 5.45 3.11
C ASP A 141 20.33 5.43 2.80
N THR A 142 19.95 5.28 1.53
CA THR A 142 18.55 5.16 1.13
C THR A 142 17.90 3.89 1.67
N ILE A 143 18.64 2.78 1.71
CA ILE A 143 18.17 1.52 2.29
C ILE A 143 18.00 1.67 3.80
N ASP A 144 18.95 2.28 4.50
CA ASP A 144 18.87 2.50 5.95
C ASP A 144 17.66 3.39 6.31
N ILE A 145 17.34 4.42 5.51
CA ILE A 145 16.17 5.27 5.69
C ILE A 145 14.87 4.42 5.56
N LEU A 146 14.77 3.60 4.54
CA LEU A 146 13.59 2.78 4.30
C LEU A 146 13.38 1.71 5.38
N ILE A 147 14.47 1.12 5.86
CA ILE A 147 14.44 0.16 6.97
C ILE A 147 13.98 0.84 8.26
N SER A 148 14.48 2.05 8.56
CA SER A 148 14.14 2.75 9.81
C SER A 148 12.65 2.98 9.95
N GLY A 149 11.94 3.31 8.86
CA GLY A 149 10.48 3.47 8.86
C GLY A 149 9.74 2.17 9.23
N SER A 150 10.21 1.03 8.73
CA SER A 150 9.66 -0.28 9.12
C SER A 150 9.95 -0.61 10.58
N ASP A 151 11.19 -0.33 11.03
CA ASP A 151 11.61 -0.58 12.41
C ASP A 151 10.83 0.25 13.42
N ILE A 152 10.56 1.53 13.14
CA ILE A 152 9.81 2.37 14.08
C ILE A 152 8.37 1.87 14.26
N VAL A 153 7.72 1.40 13.18
CA VAL A 153 6.38 0.80 13.27
C VAL A 153 6.41 -0.49 14.06
N THR A 154 7.39 -1.35 13.81
CA THR A 154 7.57 -2.61 14.53
C THR A 154 7.76 -2.36 16.02
N ARG A 155 8.63 -1.43 16.38
CA ARG A 155 8.85 -1.04 17.79
C ARG A 155 7.60 -0.46 18.42
N TYR A 156 6.84 0.37 17.70
CA TYR A 156 5.58 0.90 18.20
C TYR A 156 4.57 -0.21 18.51
N GLU A 157 4.37 -1.15 17.59
CA GLU A 157 3.48 -2.30 17.78
C GLU A 157 3.92 -3.15 18.98
N HIS A 158 5.21 -3.40 19.11
CA HIS A 158 5.75 -4.25 20.16
C HIS A 158 5.73 -3.56 21.53
N ILE A 159 6.19 -2.32 21.64
CA ILE A 159 6.35 -1.62 22.91
C ILE A 159 5.06 -0.95 23.35
N VAL A 160 4.41 -0.20 22.46
CA VAL A 160 3.23 0.63 22.82
C VAL A 160 1.97 -0.22 22.84
N LEU A 161 1.77 -1.07 21.81
CA LEU A 161 0.59 -1.93 21.71
C LEU A 161 0.79 -3.29 22.37
N GLN A 162 1.97 -3.57 22.94
CA GLN A 162 2.31 -4.81 23.65
C GLN A 162 2.04 -6.07 22.82
N LYS A 163 2.19 -5.98 21.50
CA LYS A 163 2.08 -7.14 20.61
C LYS A 163 3.30 -8.02 20.79
N LYS A 164 3.11 -9.19 21.44
CA LYS A 164 4.20 -10.12 21.76
C LYS A 164 4.75 -10.86 20.54
N GLU A 165 3.96 -10.96 19.48
CA GLU A 165 4.32 -11.71 18.29
C GLU A 165 4.48 -10.73 17.11
N LEU A 166 5.71 -10.55 16.63
CA LEU A 166 5.99 -9.70 15.44
C LEU A 166 5.20 -10.14 14.20
N GLN A 167 4.90 -11.43 14.09
CA GLN A 167 4.08 -12.01 13.02
C GLN A 167 2.63 -11.51 13.03
N LYS A 168 2.18 -10.92 14.14
CA LYS A 168 0.85 -10.31 14.29
C LYS A 168 0.90 -8.78 14.24
N CYS A 169 2.03 -8.20 13.85
CA CYS A 169 2.10 -6.79 13.53
C CYS A 169 1.15 -6.48 12.38
N TYR A 170 0.44 -5.40 12.51
CA TYR A 170 -0.65 -5.03 11.63
C TYR A 170 -0.27 -4.98 10.15
N TYR A 171 0.90 -4.41 9.84
CA TYR A 171 1.38 -4.35 8.46
C TYR A 171 1.99 -5.68 7.97
N SER A 172 2.26 -6.63 8.87
CA SER A 172 2.81 -7.94 8.50
C SER A 172 1.81 -8.80 7.69
N ILE A 173 0.54 -8.41 7.64
CA ILE A 173 -0.47 -9.03 6.76
C ILE A 173 0.03 -9.12 5.32
N ALA A 174 0.69 -8.09 4.84
CA ALA A 174 1.25 -8.04 3.49
C ALA A 174 2.29 -9.14 3.20
N PHE A 175 2.94 -9.67 4.23
CA PHE A 175 3.96 -10.72 4.12
C PHE A 175 3.39 -12.14 4.28
N THR A 176 2.09 -12.28 4.53
CA THR A 176 1.42 -13.56 4.49
C THR A 176 1.15 -13.96 3.03
N GLU A 177 0.98 -15.25 2.78
CA GLU A 177 0.64 -15.75 1.43
C GLU A 177 -0.61 -15.05 0.88
N LYS A 178 -1.66 -14.95 1.69
CA LYS A 178 -2.91 -14.28 1.32
C LYS A 178 -2.68 -12.78 1.04
N GLY A 179 -1.93 -12.09 1.89
CA GLY A 179 -1.62 -10.67 1.72
C GLY A 179 -0.77 -10.40 0.49
N ALA A 180 0.26 -11.21 0.25
CA ALA A 180 1.10 -11.11 -0.94
C ALA A 180 0.28 -11.34 -2.23
N GLN A 181 -0.58 -12.36 -2.24
CA GLN A 181 -1.47 -12.60 -3.38
C GLN A 181 -2.44 -11.44 -3.60
N HIS A 182 -3.00 -10.88 -2.53
CA HIS A 182 -3.89 -9.72 -2.62
C HIS A 182 -3.18 -8.53 -3.26
N LEU A 183 -1.96 -8.22 -2.81
CA LEU A 183 -1.15 -7.14 -3.39
C LEU A 183 -0.84 -7.37 -4.87
N MET A 184 -0.45 -8.58 -5.25
CA MET A 184 -0.17 -8.92 -6.64
C MET A 184 -1.41 -8.76 -7.51
N ASN A 185 -2.56 -9.22 -7.05
CA ASN A 185 -3.82 -9.08 -7.79
C ASN A 185 -4.20 -7.60 -7.95
N LEU A 186 -4.13 -6.80 -6.90
CA LEU A 186 -4.39 -5.35 -6.97
C LEU A 186 -3.46 -4.66 -7.97
N HIS A 187 -2.17 -4.97 -7.94
CA HIS A 187 -1.21 -4.38 -8.84
C HIS A 187 -1.46 -4.76 -10.30
N ASN A 188 -1.64 -6.05 -10.58
CA ASN A 188 -1.88 -6.55 -11.93
C ASN A 188 -3.17 -5.98 -12.54
N ASP A 189 -4.25 -5.96 -11.76
CA ASP A 189 -5.52 -5.43 -12.24
C ASP A 189 -5.50 -3.91 -12.36
N TRP A 190 -4.76 -3.21 -11.47
CA TRP A 190 -4.52 -1.78 -11.62
C TRP A 190 -3.72 -1.46 -12.88
N GLU A 191 -2.71 -2.25 -13.24
CA GLU A 191 -1.97 -2.07 -14.50
C GLU A 191 -2.87 -2.17 -15.74
N ASN A 192 -3.89 -3.03 -15.70
CA ASN A 192 -4.89 -3.13 -16.75
C ASN A 192 -5.81 -1.91 -16.81
N LEU A 193 -6.10 -1.29 -15.65
CA LEU A 193 -6.98 -0.12 -15.54
C LEU A 193 -6.26 1.23 -15.69
N VAL A 194 -4.94 1.27 -15.56
CA VAL A 194 -4.18 2.52 -15.57
C VAL A 194 -4.40 3.34 -16.84
N GLU A 195 -4.54 2.68 -17.98
CA GLU A 195 -4.80 3.36 -19.25
C GLU A 195 -6.19 4.00 -19.27
N TYR A 196 -7.19 3.30 -18.72
CA TYR A 196 -8.51 3.89 -18.53
C TYR A 196 -8.47 5.11 -17.61
N TYR A 197 -7.79 5.02 -16.46
CA TYR A 197 -7.64 6.16 -15.54
C TYR A 197 -6.88 7.32 -16.21
N ARG A 198 -5.86 7.07 -17.01
CA ARG A 198 -5.14 8.10 -17.77
C ARG A 198 -6.03 8.92 -18.67
N HIS A 199 -6.98 8.31 -19.36
CA HIS A 199 -7.94 8.99 -20.23
C HIS A 199 -8.96 9.82 -19.45
N HIS A 200 -9.23 9.48 -18.20
CA HIS A 200 -10.23 10.13 -17.36
C HIS A 200 -9.63 11.04 -16.30
N SER A 201 -8.33 10.99 -16.10
CA SER A 201 -7.60 11.81 -15.15
C SER A 201 -7.53 13.28 -15.58
N TYR A 202 -7.54 14.15 -14.58
CA TYR A 202 -7.30 15.60 -14.79
C TYR A 202 -5.82 15.95 -14.77
N ILE A 203 -4.97 15.02 -14.33
CA ILE A 203 -3.50 15.16 -14.30
C ILE A 203 -2.88 13.93 -14.95
N PRO A 204 -1.66 14.04 -15.51
CA PRO A 204 -0.95 12.87 -16.02
C PRO A 204 -0.73 11.83 -14.92
N ILE A 205 -1.08 10.57 -15.21
CA ILE A 205 -0.70 9.42 -14.38
C ILE A 205 0.56 8.83 -15.00
N GLU A 206 1.67 8.91 -14.27
CA GLU A 206 2.88 8.20 -14.67
C GLU A 206 2.77 6.73 -14.28
N LYS A 207 3.04 5.86 -15.27
CA LYS A 207 3.20 4.43 -15.00
C LYS A 207 4.53 4.26 -14.26
N MET A 208 4.50 3.62 -13.09
CA MET A 208 5.75 3.18 -12.47
C MET A 208 6.42 2.20 -13.43
N GLU A 209 7.67 2.47 -13.80
CA GLU A 209 8.47 1.46 -14.47
C GLU A 209 8.48 0.22 -13.57
N GLN A 210 8.24 -0.96 -14.16
CA GLN A 210 8.12 -2.20 -13.40
C GLN A 210 9.27 -2.29 -12.39
N ILE A 211 8.92 -2.08 -11.12
CA ILE A 211 9.82 -2.49 -10.06
C ILE A 211 9.79 -4.01 -10.14
N ASN A 212 10.91 -4.62 -10.46
CA ASN A 212 11.06 -6.05 -10.24
C ASN A 212 10.83 -6.29 -8.75
N GLU A 213 9.61 -6.67 -8.38
CA GLU A 213 9.11 -6.79 -7.00
C GLU A 213 9.92 -7.78 -6.16
N MET A 214 10.64 -8.65 -6.81
CA MET A 214 11.50 -9.65 -6.20
C MET A 214 12.53 -9.13 -5.18
N PRO A 215 13.26 -8.03 -5.40
CA PRO A 215 14.24 -7.58 -4.41
C PRO A 215 13.62 -7.17 -3.08
N ILE A 216 12.44 -6.53 -3.09
CA ILE A 216 11.79 -6.03 -1.86
C ILE A 216 11.22 -7.19 -1.06
N LEU A 217 10.51 -8.10 -1.71
CA LEU A 217 9.93 -9.28 -1.05
C LEU A 217 11.04 -10.22 -0.52
N ASN A 218 12.10 -10.39 -1.28
CA ASN A 218 13.24 -11.22 -0.86
C ASN A 218 14.05 -10.56 0.26
N PHE A 219 14.23 -9.25 0.23
CA PHE A 219 14.87 -8.49 1.28
C PHE A 219 14.10 -8.60 2.61
N TYR A 220 12.77 -8.41 2.59
CA TYR A 220 11.94 -8.56 3.78
C TYR A 220 11.87 -10.00 4.29
N LYS A 221 11.74 -10.99 3.40
CA LYS A 221 11.77 -12.41 3.78
C LYS A 221 13.10 -12.78 4.44
N ALA A 222 14.22 -12.27 3.96
CA ALA A 222 15.52 -12.47 4.57
C ALA A 222 15.58 -11.85 5.98
N HIS A 223 15.09 -10.61 6.16
CA HIS A 223 15.11 -9.90 7.44
C HIS A 223 14.20 -10.54 8.50
N ILE A 224 12.99 -10.97 8.09
CA ILE A 224 12.08 -11.70 9.00
C ILE A 224 12.69 -13.04 9.40
N LYS A 225 13.38 -13.72 8.49
CA LYS A 225 14.03 -15.00 8.77
C LYS A 225 15.20 -14.85 9.76
N GLU A 226 16.02 -13.82 9.57
CA GLU A 226 17.15 -13.54 10.50
C GLU A 226 16.66 -13.13 11.90
N SER A 227 15.57 -12.35 12.02
CA SER A 227 15.00 -12.00 13.32
C SER A 227 14.40 -13.20 14.05
N THR A 228 13.82 -14.16 13.33
CA THR A 228 13.24 -15.38 13.92
C THR A 228 14.29 -16.46 14.27
N GLU A 229 15.45 -16.45 13.62
CA GLU A 229 16.55 -17.36 13.93
C GLU A 229 17.41 -16.88 15.12
N ASN A 230 17.47 -15.56 15.37
CA ASN A 230 18.18 -14.98 16.51
C ASN A 230 17.39 -15.02 17.84
N GLU A 231 16.13 -15.41 17.83
CA GLU A 231 15.28 -15.58 19.02
C GLU A 231 15.16 -17.05 19.47
N ARG A 232 15.89 -17.97 18.83
CA ARG A 232 16.03 -19.39 19.25
C ARG A 232 17.38 -19.64 19.89
#